data_5775c0c5f181bc36e8ba01035c82950f
#
_entry.id   5775c0c5f181bc36e8ba01035c82950f
#
_cell.length_a   1.000
_cell.length_b   1.000
_cell.length_c   1.000
_cell.angle_alpha   90.00
_cell.angle_beta   90.00
_cell.angle_gamma   90.00
#
_symmetry.space_group_name_H-M   'P 1'
#
loop_
_entity.id
_entity.type
_entity.pdbx_description
1 polymer ?
#
loop_
_entity_poly.entity_id
_entity_poly.type
_entity_poly.pdbx_seq_one_letter_code
_entity_poly.pdbx_strand_id
1 'polypeptide(L)'
;MPPAGDAQETRRRLVEAAYGEFATHGIAGARVDRVAAAAGVNKALIYFHFSNKEGLFTAVFNQVVGQALALAPMDATNLPEYAGLLFDAGLAHPDALRLAAWHRLERAADQPPLKAVLDANQSKVDAIAKAQEAGYVTTRFTAAEVLALVLTIANMWSVLTPEQHLTAPQDPAARRALVVSALTTLLQP
;
A
#
# COMPACT_ATOMS: atom_id res chain seq x y z
N MET A 1 -24.38 -11.90 -24.31
CA MET A 1 -23.66 -11.00 -23.37
C MET A 1 -24.24 -11.20 -21.98
N PRO A 2 -23.46 -11.55 -20.96
CA PRO A 2 -23.98 -11.59 -19.60
C PRO A 2 -24.49 -10.18 -19.20
N PRO A 3 -25.50 -10.08 -18.34
CA PRO A 3 -25.98 -8.81 -17.84
C PRO A 3 -24.83 -8.04 -17.16
N ALA A 4 -24.86 -6.70 -17.21
CA ALA A 4 -23.76 -5.86 -16.73
C ALA A 4 -23.40 -6.15 -15.25
N GLY A 5 -24.33 -6.58 -14.42
CA GLY A 5 -24.10 -7.01 -13.04
C GLY A 5 -23.21 -8.24 -12.91
N ASP A 6 -23.35 -9.23 -13.79
CA ASP A 6 -22.53 -10.44 -13.79
C ASP A 6 -21.06 -10.16 -14.17
N ALA A 7 -20.85 -9.21 -15.08
CA ALA A 7 -19.49 -8.83 -15.51
C ALA A 7 -18.73 -8.10 -14.39
N GLN A 8 -19.41 -7.23 -13.65
CA GLN A 8 -18.82 -6.49 -12.54
C GLN A 8 -18.52 -7.40 -11.35
N GLU A 9 -19.45 -8.34 -11.03
CA GLU A 9 -19.22 -9.32 -9.97
C GLU A 9 -18.10 -10.30 -10.34
N THR A 10 -18.03 -10.76 -11.58
CA THR A 10 -16.92 -11.57 -12.09
C THR A 10 -15.58 -10.82 -11.94
N ARG A 11 -15.54 -9.55 -12.32
CA ARG A 11 -14.34 -8.72 -12.18
C ARG A 11 -13.91 -8.58 -10.72
N ARG A 12 -14.86 -8.36 -9.80
CA ARG A 12 -14.59 -8.26 -8.35
C ARG A 12 -13.97 -9.57 -7.82
N ARG A 13 -14.59 -10.73 -8.14
CA ARG A 13 -14.08 -12.05 -7.72
C ARG A 13 -12.68 -12.34 -8.26
N LEU A 14 -12.40 -11.95 -9.50
CA LEU A 14 -11.07 -12.08 -10.08
C LEU A 14 -10.02 -11.23 -9.36
N VAL A 15 -10.33 -9.98 -9.00
CA VAL A 15 -9.42 -9.10 -8.27
C VAL A 15 -9.17 -9.64 -6.86
N GLU A 16 -10.20 -10.13 -6.16
CA GLU A 16 -10.08 -10.72 -4.84
C GLU A 16 -9.21 -12.00 -4.84
N ALA A 17 -9.45 -12.91 -5.78
CA ALA A 17 -8.63 -14.11 -5.94
C ALA A 17 -7.18 -13.77 -6.32
N ALA A 18 -6.99 -12.77 -7.18
CA ALA A 18 -5.67 -12.31 -7.61
C ALA A 18 -4.90 -11.63 -6.47
N TYR A 19 -5.59 -10.91 -5.58
CA TYR A 19 -4.95 -10.32 -4.38
C TYR A 19 -4.25 -11.39 -3.55
N GLY A 20 -4.92 -12.48 -3.20
CA GLY A 20 -4.31 -13.59 -2.43
C GLY A 20 -3.18 -14.27 -3.19
N GLU A 21 -3.34 -14.49 -4.50
CA GLU A 21 -2.32 -15.11 -5.35
C GLU A 21 -1.04 -14.25 -5.43
N PHE A 22 -1.16 -12.94 -5.69
CA PHE A 22 -0.02 -12.02 -5.76
C PHE A 22 0.63 -11.80 -4.39
N ALA A 23 -0.15 -11.68 -3.31
CA ALA A 23 0.40 -11.53 -1.97
C ALA A 23 1.24 -12.75 -1.56
N THR A 24 0.83 -13.96 -1.96
CA THR A 24 1.50 -15.20 -1.61
C THR A 24 2.73 -15.50 -2.48
N HIS A 25 2.62 -15.27 -3.79
CA HIS A 25 3.59 -15.78 -4.76
C HIS A 25 4.39 -14.69 -5.51
N GLY A 26 4.13 -13.42 -5.21
CA GLY A 26 4.70 -12.30 -5.96
C GLY A 26 4.08 -12.13 -7.35
N ILE A 27 4.56 -11.13 -8.09
CA ILE A 27 4.06 -10.83 -9.44
C ILE A 27 4.56 -11.89 -10.43
N ALA A 28 5.85 -12.23 -10.35
CA ALA A 28 6.47 -13.22 -11.24
C ALA A 28 5.91 -14.62 -10.99
N GLY A 29 5.81 -15.05 -9.72
CA GLY A 29 5.35 -16.38 -9.31
C GLY A 29 3.85 -16.63 -9.41
N ALA A 30 3.04 -15.58 -9.53
CA ALA A 30 1.59 -15.68 -9.65
C ALA A 30 1.17 -16.36 -10.97
N ARG A 31 0.15 -17.22 -10.88
CA ARG A 31 -0.39 -17.99 -12.03
C ARG A 31 -1.86 -17.66 -12.26
N VAL A 32 -2.16 -17.14 -13.45
CA VAL A 32 -3.54 -16.79 -13.83
C VAL A 32 -4.49 -17.99 -13.81
N ASP A 33 -3.96 -19.22 -13.98
CA ASP A 33 -4.76 -20.44 -13.85
C ASP A 33 -5.25 -20.65 -12.41
N ARG A 34 -4.40 -20.41 -11.41
CA ARG A 34 -4.79 -20.48 -9.99
C ARG A 34 -5.79 -19.39 -9.63
N VAL A 35 -5.61 -18.17 -10.15
CA VAL A 35 -6.57 -17.08 -9.97
C VAL A 35 -7.93 -17.44 -10.53
N ALA A 36 -7.99 -17.96 -11.77
CA ALA A 36 -9.25 -18.35 -12.40
C ALA A 36 -9.97 -19.45 -11.62
N ALA A 37 -9.22 -20.48 -11.16
CA ALA A 37 -9.75 -21.55 -10.34
C ALA A 37 -10.30 -21.05 -9.00
N ALA A 38 -9.56 -20.20 -8.29
CA ALA A 38 -9.97 -19.61 -7.01
C ALA A 38 -11.19 -18.69 -7.15
N ALA A 39 -11.27 -17.94 -8.26
CA ALA A 39 -12.42 -17.10 -8.57
C ALA A 39 -13.64 -17.92 -9.08
N GLY A 40 -13.46 -19.22 -9.41
CA GLY A 40 -14.51 -20.07 -9.96
C GLY A 40 -14.99 -19.61 -11.35
N VAL A 41 -14.06 -19.15 -12.20
CA VAL A 41 -14.37 -18.65 -13.55
C VAL A 41 -13.43 -19.20 -14.61
N ASN A 42 -13.81 -19.05 -15.88
CA ASN A 42 -12.93 -19.42 -16.98
C ASN A 42 -11.76 -18.43 -17.10
N LYS A 43 -10.54 -18.95 -17.30
CA LYS A 43 -9.30 -18.16 -17.52
C LYS A 43 -9.44 -17.08 -18.61
N ALA A 44 -10.22 -17.33 -19.64
CA ALA A 44 -10.47 -16.37 -20.72
C ALA A 44 -11.04 -15.04 -20.21
N LEU A 45 -11.79 -15.06 -19.09
CA LEU A 45 -12.35 -13.84 -18.48
C LEU A 45 -11.28 -12.94 -17.86
N ILE A 46 -10.14 -13.50 -17.44
CA ILE A 46 -9.01 -12.67 -16.96
C ILE A 46 -8.50 -11.79 -18.11
N TYR A 47 -8.28 -12.39 -19.27
CA TYR A 47 -7.81 -11.64 -20.45
C TYR A 47 -8.86 -10.67 -20.98
N PHE A 48 -10.13 -11.04 -20.90
CA PHE A 48 -11.24 -10.15 -21.26
C PHE A 48 -11.30 -8.90 -20.37
N HIS A 49 -11.16 -9.04 -19.04
CA HIS A 49 -11.30 -7.93 -18.09
C HIS A 49 -10.01 -7.14 -17.90
N PHE A 50 -8.84 -7.74 -18.03
CA PHE A 50 -7.56 -7.16 -17.61
C PHE A 50 -6.48 -7.20 -18.68
N SER A 51 -6.76 -7.78 -19.87
CA SER A 51 -5.86 -7.93 -21.00
C SER A 51 -4.67 -8.88 -20.73
N ASN A 52 -4.01 -8.81 -19.59
CA ASN A 52 -2.88 -9.65 -19.22
C ASN A 52 -2.70 -9.69 -17.68
N LYS A 53 -1.68 -10.44 -17.21
CA LYS A 53 -1.35 -10.56 -15.78
C LYS A 53 -0.97 -9.22 -15.16
N GLU A 54 -0.27 -8.34 -15.89
CA GLU A 54 0.13 -7.02 -15.40
C GLU A 54 -1.08 -6.08 -15.23
N GLY A 55 -2.05 -6.13 -16.14
CA GLY A 55 -3.31 -5.38 -15.99
C GLY A 55 -4.14 -5.87 -14.80
N LEU A 56 -4.14 -7.18 -14.54
CA LEU A 56 -4.77 -7.76 -13.35
C LEU A 56 -4.05 -7.29 -12.08
N PHE A 57 -2.72 -7.31 -12.05
CA PHE A 57 -1.93 -6.79 -10.92
C PHE A 57 -2.21 -5.31 -10.68
N THR A 58 -2.25 -4.49 -11.73
CA THR A 58 -2.59 -3.06 -11.63
C THR A 58 -3.98 -2.85 -11.00
N ALA A 59 -4.97 -3.65 -11.38
CA ALA A 59 -6.31 -3.57 -10.81
C ALA A 59 -6.33 -3.94 -9.31
N VAL A 60 -5.59 -4.99 -8.91
CA VAL A 60 -5.41 -5.38 -7.51
C VAL A 60 -4.73 -4.27 -6.73
N PHE A 61 -3.62 -3.73 -7.25
CA PHE A 61 -2.86 -2.70 -6.55
C PHE A 61 -3.64 -1.39 -6.39
N ASN A 62 -4.42 -1.00 -7.41
CA ASN A 62 -5.32 0.15 -7.30
C ASN A 62 -6.37 -0.03 -6.19
N GLN A 63 -6.91 -1.24 -6.00
CA GLN A 63 -7.81 -1.54 -4.90
C GLN A 63 -7.08 -1.42 -3.55
N VAL A 64 -5.86 -1.94 -3.42
CA VAL A 64 -5.05 -1.81 -2.19
C VAL A 64 -4.76 -0.35 -1.86
N VAL A 65 -4.39 0.46 -2.86
CA VAL A 65 -4.18 1.92 -2.65
C VAL A 65 -5.46 2.59 -2.17
N GLY A 66 -6.61 2.30 -2.80
CA GLY A 66 -7.89 2.86 -2.39
C GLY A 66 -8.27 2.47 -0.95
N GLN A 67 -8.06 1.21 -0.57
CA GLN A 67 -8.29 0.73 0.80
C GLN A 67 -7.34 1.40 1.80
N ALA A 68 -6.05 1.53 1.49
CA ALA A 68 -5.08 2.19 2.35
C ALA A 68 -5.45 3.67 2.60
N LEU A 69 -5.90 4.39 1.57
CA LEU A 69 -6.36 5.78 1.71
C LEU A 69 -7.61 5.90 2.60
N ALA A 70 -8.51 4.92 2.53
CA ALA A 70 -9.73 4.91 3.35
C ALA A 70 -9.45 4.53 4.81
N LEU A 71 -8.53 3.58 5.06
CA LEU A 71 -8.17 3.12 6.40
C LEU A 71 -7.28 4.11 7.17
N ALA A 72 -6.41 4.81 6.46
CA ALA A 72 -5.51 5.81 7.03
C ALA A 72 -5.66 7.14 6.29
N PRO A 73 -6.75 7.89 6.54
CA PRO A 73 -6.90 9.23 5.98
C PRO A 73 -5.81 10.15 6.54
N MET A 74 -5.11 10.87 5.66
CA MET A 74 -4.03 11.74 6.08
C MET A 74 -4.55 13.08 6.57
N ASP A 75 -4.20 13.42 7.82
CA ASP A 75 -4.21 14.78 8.33
C ASP A 75 -2.77 15.33 8.30
N ALA A 76 -2.51 16.25 7.39
CA ALA A 76 -1.17 16.84 7.25
C ALA A 76 -0.77 17.75 8.42
N THR A 77 -1.70 18.14 9.29
CA THR A 77 -1.44 18.89 10.52
C THR A 77 -1.02 17.98 11.68
N ASN A 78 -1.23 16.64 11.52
CA ASN A 78 -0.88 15.64 12.53
C ASN A 78 -0.27 14.39 11.88
N LEU A 79 0.87 14.55 11.21
CA LEU A 79 1.59 13.47 10.54
C LEU A 79 2.05 12.32 11.45
N PRO A 80 2.42 12.57 12.75
CA PRO A 80 2.72 11.48 13.66
C PRO A 80 1.54 10.50 13.85
N GLU A 81 0.33 11.01 14.03
CA GLU A 81 -0.85 10.17 14.18
C GLU A 81 -1.22 9.48 12.85
N TYR A 82 -1.08 10.16 11.72
CA TYR A 82 -1.23 9.54 10.41
C TYR A 82 -0.30 8.32 10.24
N ALA A 83 0.95 8.42 10.68
CA ALA A 83 1.87 7.28 10.66
C ALA A 83 1.44 6.15 11.61
N GLY A 84 0.85 6.49 12.76
CA GLY A 84 0.21 5.53 13.65
C GLY A 84 -0.93 4.77 12.96
N LEU A 85 -1.80 5.48 12.24
CA LEU A 85 -2.88 4.86 11.45
C LEU A 85 -2.36 3.95 10.33
N LEU A 86 -1.27 4.34 9.65
CA LEU A 86 -0.60 3.50 8.66
C LEU A 86 -0.04 2.22 9.29
N PHE A 87 0.58 2.31 10.47
CA PHE A 87 1.05 1.16 11.23
C PHE A 87 -0.10 0.22 11.59
N ASP A 88 -1.20 0.76 12.13
CA ASP A 88 -2.39 -0.01 12.51
C ASP A 88 -3.01 -0.72 11.31
N ALA A 89 -3.14 -0.01 10.17
CA ALA A 89 -3.62 -0.58 8.92
C ALA A 89 -2.70 -1.72 8.40
N GLY A 90 -1.38 -1.53 8.48
CA GLY A 90 -0.41 -2.56 8.12
C GLY A 90 -0.47 -3.80 9.01
N LEU A 91 -0.71 -3.62 10.30
CA LEU A 91 -0.89 -4.73 11.25
C LEU A 91 -2.17 -5.52 10.96
N ALA A 92 -3.26 -4.83 10.63
CA ALA A 92 -4.55 -5.44 10.29
C ALA A 92 -4.53 -6.13 8.91
N HIS A 93 -3.71 -5.65 7.97
CA HIS A 93 -3.66 -6.13 6.58
C HIS A 93 -2.23 -6.51 6.14
N PRO A 94 -1.61 -7.54 6.72
CA PRO A 94 -0.22 -7.92 6.43
C PRO A 94 0.00 -8.33 4.96
N ASP A 95 -1.02 -8.85 4.29
CA ASP A 95 -0.94 -9.20 2.87
C ASP A 95 -0.82 -7.97 1.96
N ALA A 96 -1.39 -6.82 2.34
CA ALA A 96 -1.20 -5.56 1.62
C ALA A 96 0.26 -5.09 1.70
N LEU A 97 0.89 -5.20 2.89
CA LEU A 97 2.32 -4.90 3.06
C LEU A 97 3.20 -5.85 2.24
N ARG A 98 2.84 -7.15 2.20
CA ARG A 98 3.56 -8.15 1.40
C ARG A 98 3.44 -7.84 -0.10
N LEU A 99 2.25 -7.46 -0.56
CA LEU A 99 2.03 -7.07 -1.95
C LEU A 99 2.83 -5.80 -2.32
N ALA A 100 2.90 -4.81 -1.42
CA ALA A 100 3.72 -3.63 -1.60
C ALA A 100 5.24 -3.97 -1.66
N ALA A 101 5.68 -4.95 -0.86
CA ALA A 101 7.06 -5.45 -0.92
C ALA A 101 7.35 -6.13 -2.27
N TRP A 102 6.48 -6.99 -2.76
CA TRP A 102 6.60 -7.61 -4.09
C TRP A 102 6.62 -6.58 -5.21
N HIS A 103 5.74 -5.57 -5.15
CA HIS A 103 5.75 -4.47 -6.10
C HIS A 103 7.12 -3.76 -6.15
N ARG A 104 7.72 -3.46 -4.99
CA ARG A 104 9.02 -2.80 -4.90
C ARG A 104 10.17 -3.67 -5.43
N LEU A 105 10.11 -5.00 -5.19
CA LEU A 105 11.19 -5.92 -5.53
C LEU A 105 11.15 -6.38 -6.99
N GLU A 106 9.95 -6.57 -7.54
CA GLU A 106 9.80 -7.23 -8.84
C GLU A 106 9.45 -6.28 -9.99
N ARG A 107 9.02 -5.05 -9.70
CA ARG A 107 8.84 -4.07 -10.79
C ARG A 107 10.20 -3.50 -11.19
N ALA A 108 10.52 -3.69 -12.46
CA ALA A 108 11.73 -3.13 -13.05
C ALA A 108 11.65 -1.60 -13.10
N ALA A 109 12.81 -0.94 -12.99
CA ALA A 109 12.88 0.53 -12.98
C ALA A 109 12.42 1.19 -14.29
N ASP A 110 12.39 0.43 -15.38
CA ASP A 110 11.93 0.87 -16.70
C ASP A 110 10.41 0.69 -16.92
N GLN A 111 9.71 0.04 -15.98
CA GLN A 111 8.26 -0.08 -16.06
C GLN A 111 7.58 1.23 -15.65
N PRO A 112 6.50 1.65 -16.35
CA PRO A 112 5.79 2.85 -15.96
C PRO A 112 5.22 2.71 -14.53
N PRO A 113 5.36 3.75 -13.70
CA PRO A 113 4.83 3.72 -12.34
C PRO A 113 3.29 3.60 -12.35
N LEU A 114 2.74 3.00 -11.28
CA LEU A 114 1.29 2.89 -11.13
C LEU A 114 0.69 4.28 -10.88
N LYS A 115 -0.19 4.71 -11.79
CA LYS A 115 -0.80 6.05 -11.74
C LYS A 115 -1.48 6.34 -10.40
N ALA A 116 -2.22 5.38 -9.83
CA ALA A 116 -2.88 5.55 -8.54
C ALA A 116 -1.90 5.84 -7.39
N VAL A 117 -0.71 5.25 -7.42
CA VAL A 117 0.34 5.50 -6.43
C VAL A 117 0.93 6.89 -6.60
N LEU A 118 1.21 7.29 -7.86
CA LEU A 118 1.70 8.64 -8.17
C LEU A 118 0.71 9.71 -7.71
N ASP A 119 -0.55 9.58 -8.09
CA ASP A 119 -1.60 10.55 -7.76
C ASP A 119 -1.77 10.66 -6.23
N ALA A 120 -1.80 9.52 -5.52
CA ALA A 120 -1.91 9.50 -4.06
C ALA A 120 -0.70 10.17 -3.39
N ASN A 121 0.53 9.90 -3.87
CA ASN A 121 1.73 10.50 -3.31
C ASN A 121 1.79 12.01 -3.60
N GLN A 122 1.45 12.45 -4.82
CA GLN A 122 1.43 13.86 -5.16
C GLN A 122 0.43 14.63 -4.29
N SER A 123 -0.79 14.10 -4.12
CA SER A 123 -1.80 14.72 -3.25
C SER A 123 -1.30 14.87 -1.80
N LYS A 124 -0.56 13.87 -1.29
CA LYS A 124 0.02 13.94 0.06
C LYS A 124 1.15 14.97 0.16
N VAL A 125 2.03 15.04 -0.84
CA VAL A 125 3.10 16.03 -0.90
C VAL A 125 2.51 17.45 -0.91
N ASP A 126 1.48 17.69 -1.72
CA ASP A 126 0.82 19.00 -1.79
C ASP A 126 0.17 19.39 -0.45
N ALA A 127 -0.44 18.43 0.26
CA ALA A 127 -1.02 18.68 1.58
C ALA A 127 0.05 18.96 2.64
N ILE A 128 1.18 18.24 2.61
CA ILE A 128 2.32 18.48 3.51
C ILE A 128 2.92 19.87 3.26
N ALA A 129 3.11 20.27 2.00
CA ALA A 129 3.64 21.59 1.67
C ALA A 129 2.76 22.73 2.27
N LYS A 130 1.43 22.59 2.14
CA LYS A 130 0.50 23.54 2.78
C LYS A 130 0.60 23.55 4.31
N ALA A 131 0.79 22.39 4.93
CA ALA A 131 0.98 22.29 6.37
C ALA A 131 2.31 22.91 6.82
N GLN A 132 3.37 22.84 6.01
CA GLN A 132 4.64 23.54 6.24
C GLN A 132 4.47 25.06 6.15
N GLU A 133 3.77 25.56 5.12
CA GLU A 133 3.45 27.00 4.97
C GLU A 133 2.65 27.54 6.17
N ALA A 134 1.76 26.70 6.72
CA ALA A 134 0.94 27.05 7.89
C ALA A 134 1.67 26.86 9.24
N GLY A 135 2.90 26.37 9.26
CA GLY A 135 3.72 26.21 10.47
C GLY A 135 3.38 24.98 11.32
N TYR A 136 2.66 23.99 10.78
CA TYR A 136 2.36 22.73 11.49
C TYR A 136 3.48 21.70 11.38
N VAL A 137 4.29 21.77 10.33
CA VAL A 137 5.34 20.79 10.03
C VAL A 137 6.64 21.54 9.77
N THR A 138 7.76 20.99 10.25
CA THR A 138 9.09 21.57 10.03
C THR A 138 9.39 21.81 8.55
N THR A 139 10.08 22.89 8.24
CA THR A 139 10.59 23.21 6.89
C THR A 139 12.04 22.76 6.68
N ARG A 140 12.63 22.02 7.64
CA ARG A 140 13.99 21.45 7.52
C ARG A 140 14.11 20.43 6.38
N PHE A 141 13.00 19.82 6.00
CA PHE A 141 12.89 18.84 4.92
C PHE A 141 11.87 19.33 3.89
N THR A 142 12.05 19.01 2.63
CA THR A 142 11.03 19.22 1.62
C THR A 142 9.78 18.35 1.90
N ALA A 143 8.62 18.74 1.40
CA ALA A 143 7.38 17.99 1.60
C ALA A 143 7.48 16.53 1.10
N ALA A 144 8.23 16.28 0.02
CA ALA A 144 8.49 14.94 -0.50
C ALA A 144 9.37 14.11 0.44
N GLU A 145 10.41 14.72 1.05
CA GLU A 145 11.25 14.05 2.04
C GLU A 145 10.46 13.75 3.32
N VAL A 146 9.59 14.68 3.77
CA VAL A 146 8.69 14.42 4.89
C VAL A 146 7.79 13.23 4.61
N LEU A 147 7.16 13.16 3.44
CA LEU A 147 6.34 12.00 3.06
C LEU A 147 7.17 10.71 3.08
N ALA A 148 8.38 10.71 2.53
CA ALA A 148 9.25 9.55 2.53
C ALA A 148 9.60 9.07 3.95
N LEU A 149 9.92 10.01 4.87
CA LEU A 149 10.19 9.71 6.28
C LEU A 149 8.96 9.11 6.97
N VAL A 150 7.79 9.73 6.79
CA VAL A 150 6.52 9.24 7.37
C VAL A 150 6.23 7.81 6.92
N LEU A 151 6.26 7.55 5.61
CA LEU A 151 5.98 6.21 5.06
C LEU A 151 7.01 5.17 5.50
N THR A 152 8.30 5.55 5.57
CA THR A 152 9.37 4.65 5.99
C THR A 152 9.25 4.28 7.46
N ILE A 153 9.06 5.27 8.34
CA ILE A 153 8.96 5.05 9.78
C ILE A 153 7.67 4.30 10.14
N ALA A 154 6.53 4.62 9.49
CA ALA A 154 5.29 3.89 9.70
C ALA A 154 5.42 2.39 9.38
N ASN A 155 6.21 2.05 8.36
CA ASN A 155 6.38 0.67 7.90
C ASN A 155 7.70 0.02 8.39
N MET A 156 8.47 0.65 9.28
CA MET A 156 9.79 0.17 9.69
C MET A 156 9.77 -1.26 10.24
N TRP A 157 8.70 -1.63 10.93
CA TRP A 157 8.55 -2.95 11.52
C TRP A 157 8.29 -4.06 10.49
N SER A 158 7.76 -3.73 9.32
CA SER A 158 7.47 -4.69 8.24
C SER A 158 8.71 -5.09 7.43
N VAL A 159 9.82 -4.37 7.58
CA VAL A 159 11.08 -4.61 6.84
C VAL A 159 12.17 -5.23 7.69
N LEU A 160 11.89 -5.54 8.95
CA LEU A 160 12.85 -6.19 9.84
C LEU A 160 13.14 -7.62 9.38
N THR A 161 14.39 -8.05 9.54
CA THR A 161 14.76 -9.46 9.37
C THR A 161 14.20 -10.31 10.52
N PRO A 162 14.09 -11.64 10.36
CA PRO A 162 13.68 -12.53 11.46
C PRO A 162 14.51 -12.34 12.72
N GLU A 163 15.83 -12.12 12.59
CA GLU A 163 16.74 -11.90 13.71
C GLU A 163 16.45 -10.57 14.43
N GLN A 164 16.17 -9.52 13.69
CA GLN A 164 15.79 -8.22 14.26
C GLN A 164 14.45 -8.29 14.99
N HIS A 165 13.51 -9.11 14.52
CA HIS A 165 12.25 -9.35 15.20
C HIS A 165 12.43 -9.95 16.62
N LEU A 166 13.48 -10.77 16.85
CA LEU A 166 13.75 -11.36 18.16
C LEU A 166 14.15 -10.32 19.22
N THR A 167 14.77 -9.21 18.80
CA THR A 167 15.24 -8.15 19.69
C THR A 167 14.30 -6.94 19.74
N ALA A 168 13.34 -6.86 18.82
CA ALA A 168 12.37 -5.79 18.75
C ALA A 168 11.30 -5.92 19.85
N PRO A 169 10.68 -4.81 20.29
CA PRO A 169 9.49 -4.88 21.14
C PRO A 169 8.41 -5.77 20.50
N GLN A 170 7.83 -6.67 21.28
CA GLN A 170 6.79 -7.58 20.78
C GLN A 170 5.38 -6.98 20.89
N ASP A 171 5.20 -6.02 21.81
CA ASP A 171 3.93 -5.34 22.02
C ASP A 171 3.62 -4.39 20.85
N PRO A 172 2.51 -4.58 20.12
CA PRO A 172 2.09 -3.67 19.05
C PRO A 172 1.88 -2.23 19.51
N ALA A 173 1.38 -2.03 20.75
CA ALA A 173 1.17 -0.70 21.29
C ALA A 173 2.50 0.05 21.49
N ALA A 174 3.53 -0.65 22.00
CA ALA A 174 4.88 -0.10 22.14
C ALA A 174 5.50 0.24 20.75
N ARG A 175 5.29 -0.61 19.75
CA ARG A 175 5.72 -0.35 18.36
C ARG A 175 5.06 0.88 17.78
N ARG A 176 3.73 1.00 17.94
CA ARG A 176 2.97 2.17 17.49
C ARG A 176 3.44 3.45 18.18
N ALA A 177 3.60 3.40 19.49
CA ALA A 177 4.07 4.54 20.29
C ALA A 177 5.45 5.05 19.82
N LEU A 178 6.36 4.14 19.46
CA LEU A 178 7.65 4.53 18.90
C LEU A 178 7.51 5.24 17.55
N VAL A 179 6.67 4.72 16.65
CA VAL A 179 6.40 5.36 15.34
C VAL A 179 5.90 6.79 15.53
N VAL A 180 4.92 6.99 16.41
CA VAL A 180 4.32 8.30 16.68
C VAL A 180 5.35 9.23 17.34
N SER A 181 6.05 8.78 18.39
CA SER A 181 6.99 9.63 19.12
C SER A 181 8.21 10.03 18.28
N ALA A 182 8.74 9.12 17.46
CA ALA A 182 9.86 9.42 16.57
C ALA A 182 9.50 10.52 15.57
N LEU A 183 8.33 10.43 14.93
CA LEU A 183 7.86 11.45 13.99
C LEU A 183 7.46 12.75 14.69
N THR A 184 6.90 12.69 15.88
CA THR A 184 6.66 13.90 16.69
C THR A 184 7.95 14.69 16.89
N THR A 185 9.01 14.02 17.33
CA THR A 185 10.32 14.66 17.54
C THR A 185 10.95 15.18 16.23
N LEU A 186 10.84 14.39 15.16
CA LEU A 186 11.50 14.69 13.88
C LEU A 186 10.83 15.85 13.13
N LEU A 187 9.50 15.95 13.20
CA LEU A 187 8.69 16.86 12.39
C LEU A 187 8.21 18.11 13.12
N GLN A 188 8.66 18.35 14.36
CA GLN A 188 8.38 19.59 15.07
C GLN A 188 8.85 20.81 14.26
N PRO A 189 8.03 21.89 14.19
CA PRO A 189 8.37 23.14 13.53
C PRO A 189 9.66 23.79 14.03
#